data_4680b4e38e7ac1fae4412c2df627f0c3
#
_entry.id   4680b4e38e7ac1fae4412c2df627f0c3
#
_cell.length_a   1.000
_cell.length_b   1.000
_cell.length_c   1.000
_cell.angle_alpha   90.00
_cell.angle_beta   90.00
_cell.angle_gamma   90.00
#
_symmetry.space_group_name_H-M   'P 1'
#
loop_
_entity.id
_entity.type
_entity.pdbx_description
1 polymer ?
#
loop_
_entity_poly.entity_id
_entity_poly.type
_entity_poly.pdbx_seq_one_letter_code
_entity_poly.pdbx_strand_id
1 'polypeptide(L)'
;MKKKFIFTLLVSLVVIFTVYSYKIIYNKKYFMSIVAIMKNEKPYLKEWIEYHRLQGVDHFYLCDNDSTDNTKEYLKSYIDINLITYIHQPGVNQQLKCYQNVVSQYKDETVWLAIIDIDEFLVPIKSKNMKKFLKDFRDVSEVSLHWMNYGDNNLFSRTSNLITETFTSHGKHLNHTVKSIVKPDMVVDFNSFGSNHYVKVCGKSVNEYHKPVSYMLNFNISGDLARINHYILKSFEEFHHKKSRGHPEGTPINYEYYFYHNDNSIKNDTSMLRFLPKLKKYMKKSPLADIDVPRVKFLEGKNFSDFYFSKEEISQILGTPVSDKMLYGEIETLYKKSKIKYKK
;
A
#
# COMPACT_ATOMS: atom_id res chain seq x y z
N MET A 1 16.72 -35.64 43.94
CA MET A 1 17.78 -35.28 42.99
C MET A 1 17.25 -35.16 41.55
N LYS A 2 16.57 -36.15 40.98
CA LYS A 2 16.07 -36.09 39.56
C LYS A 2 15.19 -34.88 39.20
N LYS A 3 14.26 -34.46 40.06
CA LYS A 3 13.39 -33.31 39.78
C LYS A 3 14.11 -31.96 39.72
N LYS A 4 15.13 -31.74 40.59
CA LYS A 4 15.95 -30.53 40.55
C LYS A 4 16.83 -30.50 39.27
N PHE A 5 17.39 -31.64 38.84
CA PHE A 5 18.16 -31.72 37.64
C PHE A 5 17.38 -31.44 36.38
N ILE A 6 16.14 -31.99 36.25
CA ILE A 6 15.22 -31.73 35.16
C ILE A 6 14.81 -30.24 35.11
N PHE A 7 14.53 -29.62 36.27
CA PHE A 7 14.19 -28.20 36.34
C PHE A 7 15.34 -27.29 35.87
N THR A 8 16.57 -27.60 36.33
CA THR A 8 17.76 -26.85 35.93
C THR A 8 18.02 -26.99 34.42
N LEU A 9 17.86 -28.19 33.86
CA LEU A 9 17.99 -28.42 32.42
C LEU A 9 16.96 -27.64 31.60
N LEU A 10 15.71 -27.62 32.03
CA LEU A 10 14.63 -26.84 31.39
C LEU A 10 14.89 -25.32 31.43
N VAL A 11 15.34 -24.81 32.59
CA VAL A 11 15.73 -23.40 32.72
C VAL A 11 16.91 -23.07 31.81
N SER A 12 17.93 -23.93 31.74
CA SER A 12 19.09 -23.73 30.86
C SER A 12 18.68 -23.74 29.38
N LEU A 13 17.78 -24.65 28.97
CA LEU A 13 17.27 -24.70 27.60
C LEU A 13 16.46 -23.44 27.25
N VAL A 14 15.62 -22.92 28.16
CA VAL A 14 14.88 -21.68 27.96
C VAL A 14 15.82 -20.48 27.85
N VAL A 15 16.87 -20.41 28.69
CA VAL A 15 17.86 -19.33 28.62
C VAL A 15 18.66 -19.42 27.34
N ILE A 16 19.10 -20.61 26.92
CA ILE A 16 19.81 -20.80 25.65
C ILE A 16 18.92 -20.41 24.47
N PHE A 17 17.66 -20.83 24.46
CA PHE A 17 16.71 -20.50 23.42
C PHE A 17 16.43 -19.01 23.38
N THR A 18 16.25 -18.33 24.51
CA THR A 18 16.07 -16.87 24.58
C THR A 18 17.31 -16.12 24.12
N VAL A 19 18.51 -16.52 24.53
CA VAL A 19 19.77 -15.91 24.09
C VAL A 19 19.99 -16.15 22.58
N TYR A 20 19.69 -17.34 22.09
CA TYR A 20 19.82 -17.68 20.67
C TYR A 20 18.81 -16.90 19.81
N SER A 21 17.54 -16.83 20.24
CA SER A 21 16.51 -16.01 19.59
C SER A 21 16.85 -14.52 19.63
N TYR A 22 17.38 -14.02 20.75
CA TYR A 22 17.87 -12.67 20.88
C TYR A 22 19.03 -12.40 19.91
N LYS A 23 19.99 -13.34 19.80
CA LYS A 23 21.14 -13.23 18.89
C LYS A 23 20.75 -13.25 17.41
N ILE A 24 19.73 -14.05 17.03
CA ILE A 24 19.18 -14.07 15.66
C ILE A 24 18.52 -12.73 15.31
N ILE A 25 17.72 -12.16 16.21
CA ILE A 25 17.04 -10.88 16.00
C ILE A 25 18.06 -9.71 15.91
N TYR A 26 19.16 -9.78 16.69
CA TYR A 26 20.21 -8.75 16.69
C TYR A 26 21.20 -8.88 15.54
N ASN A 27 21.24 -10.01 14.82
CA ASN A 27 22.12 -10.19 13.67
C ASN A 27 21.49 -9.78 12.33
N LYS A 28 20.18 -9.46 12.28
CA LYS A 28 19.57 -8.99 11.05
C LYS A 28 19.97 -7.53 10.78
N LYS A 29 20.32 -7.25 9.54
CA LYS A 29 20.84 -5.96 9.07
C LYS A 29 19.85 -4.82 9.26
N TYR A 30 18.56 -5.10 9.04
CA TYR A 30 17.47 -4.14 9.10
C TYR A 30 16.42 -4.58 10.12
N PHE A 31 15.90 -3.63 10.89
CA PHE A 31 14.73 -3.90 11.75
C PHE A 31 13.44 -3.96 10.94
N MET A 32 13.27 -3.03 9.99
CA MET A 32 12.07 -2.96 9.15
C MET A 32 12.44 -2.61 7.73
N SER A 33 11.96 -3.42 6.80
CA SER A 33 12.07 -3.18 5.36
C SER A 33 10.68 -3.18 4.71
N ILE A 34 10.60 -2.64 3.49
CA ILE A 34 9.41 -2.73 2.66
C ILE A 34 9.75 -3.44 1.36
N VAL A 35 8.85 -4.29 0.86
CA VAL A 35 8.83 -4.75 -0.51
C VAL A 35 7.63 -4.15 -1.25
N ALA A 36 7.88 -3.62 -2.44
CA ALA A 36 6.84 -3.12 -3.35
C ALA A 36 7.17 -3.44 -4.79
N ILE A 37 6.13 -3.68 -5.60
CA ILE A 37 6.24 -3.67 -7.06
C ILE A 37 5.78 -2.32 -7.59
N MET A 38 6.46 -1.83 -8.64
CA MET A 38 6.16 -0.51 -9.20
C MET A 38 6.23 -0.55 -10.75
N LYS A 39 5.44 0.31 -11.37
CA LYS A 39 5.49 0.59 -12.81
C LYS A 39 5.10 2.05 -13.05
N ASN A 40 6.04 2.85 -13.58
CA ASN A 40 5.80 4.27 -13.87
C ASN A 40 5.28 5.07 -12.66
N GLU A 41 5.88 4.86 -11.47
CA GLU A 41 5.51 5.52 -10.21
C GLU A 41 6.52 6.61 -9.80
N LYS A 42 7.46 6.96 -10.66
CA LYS A 42 8.53 7.93 -10.37
C LYS A 42 8.04 9.22 -9.67
N PRO A 43 6.89 9.83 -10.05
CA PRO A 43 6.41 11.06 -9.42
C PRO A 43 6.10 10.96 -7.92
N TYR A 44 5.83 9.74 -7.44
CA TYR A 44 5.38 9.49 -6.08
C TYR A 44 6.48 8.92 -5.17
N LEU A 45 7.54 8.37 -5.77
CA LEU A 45 8.59 7.63 -5.05
C LEU A 45 9.30 8.47 -4.00
N LYS A 46 9.59 9.75 -4.26
CA LYS A 46 10.28 10.61 -3.30
C LYS A 46 9.47 10.74 -2.01
N GLU A 47 8.19 11.12 -2.11
CA GLU A 47 7.34 11.27 -0.94
C GLU A 47 7.17 9.93 -0.21
N TRP A 48 6.89 8.86 -0.94
CA TRP A 48 6.65 7.53 -0.38
C TRP A 48 7.88 6.98 0.35
N ILE A 49 9.06 7.07 -0.22
CA ILE A 49 10.31 6.62 0.39
C ILE A 49 10.62 7.46 1.63
N GLU A 50 10.60 8.79 1.53
CA GLU A 50 10.95 9.66 2.66
C GLU A 50 9.96 9.56 3.81
N TYR A 51 8.68 9.38 3.51
CA TYR A 51 7.69 9.10 4.53
C TYR A 51 7.99 7.79 5.27
N HIS A 52 8.24 6.71 4.57
CA HIS A 52 8.51 5.43 5.21
C HIS A 52 9.86 5.41 5.96
N ARG A 53 10.86 6.13 5.48
CA ARG A 53 12.09 6.40 6.26
C ARG A 53 11.78 7.12 7.58
N LEU A 54 10.89 8.11 7.55
CA LEU A 54 10.41 8.79 8.76
C LEU A 54 9.67 7.82 9.71
N GLN A 55 8.99 6.80 9.17
CA GLN A 55 8.36 5.74 9.96
C GLN A 55 9.35 4.71 10.51
N GLY A 56 10.62 4.81 10.16
CA GLY A 56 11.69 3.93 10.66
C GLY A 56 11.95 2.71 9.79
N VAL A 57 11.61 2.79 8.51
CA VAL A 57 12.02 1.81 7.49
C VAL A 57 13.50 1.99 7.22
N ASP A 58 14.25 0.90 7.32
CA ASP A 58 15.70 0.88 7.18
C ASP A 58 16.13 0.51 5.75
N HIS A 59 15.28 -0.20 4.97
CA HIS A 59 15.60 -0.63 3.61
C HIS A 59 14.35 -0.87 2.75
N PHE A 60 14.51 -0.77 1.41
CA PHE A 60 13.45 -0.99 0.44
C PHE A 60 13.89 -2.00 -0.63
N TYR A 61 13.06 -3.02 -0.87
CA TYR A 61 13.17 -3.94 -2.01
C TYR A 61 12.14 -3.51 -3.05
N LEU A 62 12.58 -2.87 -4.13
CA LEU A 62 11.70 -2.31 -5.15
C LEU A 62 11.81 -3.11 -6.45
N CYS A 63 10.72 -3.82 -6.78
CA CYS A 63 10.59 -4.55 -8.03
C CYS A 63 10.02 -3.62 -9.11
N ASP A 64 10.79 -3.37 -10.14
CA ASP A 64 10.38 -2.57 -11.29
C ASP A 64 9.79 -3.47 -12.39
N ASN A 65 8.51 -3.29 -12.66
CA ASN A 65 7.75 -4.03 -13.66
C ASN A 65 7.71 -3.28 -15.00
N ASP A 66 8.86 -3.18 -15.65
CA ASP A 66 9.01 -2.54 -16.96
C ASP A 66 8.59 -1.05 -16.97
N SER A 67 9.10 -0.25 -16.01
CA SER A 67 8.91 1.20 -16.05
C SER A 67 9.63 1.85 -17.23
N THR A 68 8.95 2.81 -17.85
CA THR A 68 9.44 3.58 -19.01
C THR A 68 9.74 5.04 -18.68
N ASP A 69 9.61 5.44 -17.42
CA ASP A 69 9.75 6.80 -16.90
C ASP A 69 11.13 7.10 -16.30
N ASN A 70 12.15 6.26 -16.62
CA ASN A 70 13.51 6.34 -16.07
C ASN A 70 13.57 6.19 -14.53
N THR A 71 12.67 5.39 -13.95
CA THR A 71 12.62 5.12 -12.49
C THR A 71 13.96 4.63 -11.95
N LYS A 72 14.66 3.71 -12.64
CA LYS A 72 15.95 3.16 -12.17
C LYS A 72 17.01 4.24 -11.98
N GLU A 73 17.17 5.09 -12.99
CA GLU A 73 18.14 6.20 -12.92
C GLU A 73 17.75 7.23 -11.85
N TYR A 74 16.47 7.52 -11.74
CA TYR A 74 15.95 8.38 -10.68
C TYR A 74 16.30 7.89 -9.28
N LEU A 75 16.23 6.59 -9.03
CA LEU A 75 16.53 5.96 -7.73
C LEU A 75 18.03 5.72 -7.50
N LYS A 76 18.89 5.98 -8.50
CA LYS A 76 20.31 5.61 -8.47
C LYS A 76 21.03 6.04 -7.19
N SER A 77 20.83 7.25 -6.72
CA SER A 77 21.47 7.75 -5.50
C SER A 77 21.13 6.94 -4.25
N TYR A 78 19.95 6.34 -4.17
CA TYR A 78 19.55 5.47 -3.07
C TYR A 78 19.97 4.02 -3.26
N ILE A 79 20.11 3.58 -4.50
CA ILE A 79 20.71 2.28 -4.83
C ILE A 79 22.18 2.29 -4.46
N ASP A 80 22.92 3.33 -4.83
CA ASP A 80 24.37 3.46 -4.60
C ASP A 80 24.73 3.46 -3.10
N ILE A 81 23.89 4.01 -2.23
CA ILE A 81 24.08 3.98 -0.77
C ILE A 81 23.42 2.77 -0.10
N ASN A 82 22.92 1.82 -0.88
CA ASN A 82 22.27 0.60 -0.40
C ASN A 82 21.08 0.83 0.54
N LEU A 83 20.32 1.92 0.29
CA LEU A 83 18.99 2.14 0.89
C LEU A 83 17.91 1.35 0.12
N ILE A 84 18.14 1.15 -1.18
CA ILE A 84 17.22 0.44 -2.09
C ILE A 84 17.95 -0.72 -2.74
N THR A 85 17.36 -1.91 -2.68
CA THR A 85 17.66 -3.02 -3.58
C THR A 85 16.67 -2.93 -4.75
N TYR A 86 17.18 -2.54 -5.93
CA TYR A 86 16.40 -2.47 -7.16
C TYR A 86 16.39 -3.83 -7.86
N ILE A 87 15.20 -4.33 -8.17
CA ILE A 87 14.97 -5.63 -8.80
C ILE A 87 14.19 -5.41 -10.09
N HIS A 88 14.76 -5.77 -11.23
CA HIS A 88 14.01 -5.78 -12.50
C HIS A 88 13.12 -7.02 -12.55
N GLN A 89 11.81 -6.83 -12.64
CA GLN A 89 10.78 -7.86 -12.59
C GLN A 89 9.83 -7.73 -13.80
N PRO A 90 10.29 -8.10 -15.01
CA PRO A 90 9.54 -7.87 -16.23
C PRO A 90 8.36 -8.82 -16.43
N GLY A 91 7.36 -8.36 -17.21
CA GLY A 91 6.23 -9.17 -17.66
C GLY A 91 4.95 -8.95 -16.86
N VAL A 92 3.92 -9.75 -17.17
CA VAL A 92 2.60 -9.69 -16.51
C VAL A 92 2.53 -10.61 -15.29
N ASN A 93 1.62 -10.32 -14.34
CA ASN A 93 1.42 -11.12 -13.12
C ASN A 93 2.69 -11.31 -12.27
N GLN A 94 3.52 -10.26 -12.16
CA GLN A 94 4.81 -10.33 -11.50
C GLN A 94 4.77 -9.97 -10.00
N GLN A 95 3.66 -9.44 -9.49
CA GLN A 95 3.56 -8.96 -8.11
C GLN A 95 3.89 -10.06 -7.09
N LEU A 96 3.22 -11.20 -7.21
CA LEU A 96 3.44 -12.32 -6.31
C LEU A 96 4.87 -12.88 -6.41
N LYS A 97 5.40 -12.98 -7.63
CA LYS A 97 6.78 -13.45 -7.87
C LYS A 97 7.82 -12.49 -7.27
N CYS A 98 7.58 -11.17 -7.35
CA CYS A 98 8.43 -10.18 -6.69
C CYS A 98 8.53 -10.47 -5.18
N TYR A 99 7.38 -10.63 -4.50
CA TYR A 99 7.35 -10.89 -3.07
C TYR A 99 8.02 -12.21 -2.68
N GLN A 100 7.77 -13.28 -3.45
CA GLN A 100 8.40 -14.59 -3.28
C GLN A 100 9.93 -14.50 -3.45
N ASN A 101 10.40 -13.82 -4.49
CA ASN A 101 11.82 -13.62 -4.76
C ASN A 101 12.50 -12.86 -3.62
N VAL A 102 11.89 -11.76 -3.16
CA VAL A 102 12.47 -10.96 -2.07
C VAL A 102 12.54 -11.77 -0.77
N VAL A 103 11.48 -12.49 -0.40
CA VAL A 103 11.53 -13.34 0.79
C VAL A 103 12.57 -14.45 0.63
N SER A 104 12.60 -15.12 -0.52
CA SER A 104 13.58 -16.20 -0.76
C SER A 104 15.03 -15.74 -0.63
N GLN A 105 15.36 -14.54 -1.13
CA GLN A 105 16.75 -14.05 -1.18
C GLN A 105 17.15 -13.27 0.07
N TYR A 106 16.23 -12.55 0.72
CA TYR A 106 16.55 -11.55 1.74
C TYR A 106 15.87 -11.77 3.10
N LYS A 107 15.22 -12.94 3.32
CA LYS A 107 14.52 -13.25 4.58
C LYS A 107 15.40 -13.11 5.82
N ASP A 108 16.70 -13.31 5.68
CA ASP A 108 17.65 -13.26 6.79
C ASP A 108 18.22 -11.85 7.05
N GLU A 109 17.93 -10.86 6.17
CA GLU A 109 18.44 -9.51 6.31
C GLU A 109 17.55 -8.60 7.17
N THR A 110 16.24 -8.86 7.24
CA THR A 110 15.29 -7.97 7.92
C THR A 110 14.46 -8.68 8.97
N VAL A 111 14.15 -8.00 10.07
CA VAL A 111 13.27 -8.54 11.13
C VAL A 111 11.82 -8.48 10.68
N TRP A 112 11.38 -7.34 10.15
CA TRP A 112 10.04 -7.11 9.65
C TRP A 112 10.05 -6.68 8.19
N LEU A 113 9.26 -7.33 7.36
CA LEU A 113 9.04 -6.98 5.96
C LEU A 113 7.58 -6.58 5.76
N ALA A 114 7.34 -5.31 5.47
CA ALA A 114 6.02 -4.84 5.07
C ALA A 114 5.83 -5.05 3.56
N ILE A 115 4.69 -5.61 3.18
CA ILE A 115 4.33 -5.92 1.80
C ILE A 115 3.23 -4.93 1.39
N ILE A 116 3.60 -3.85 0.75
CA ILE A 116 2.68 -2.75 0.41
C ILE A 116 2.95 -2.19 -0.99
N ASP A 117 1.95 -1.49 -1.54
CA ASP A 117 2.04 -0.84 -2.84
C ASP A 117 2.54 0.61 -2.73
N ILE A 118 2.96 1.24 -3.87
CA ILE A 118 3.52 2.60 -3.87
C ILE A 118 2.47 3.69 -3.54
N ASP A 119 1.20 3.37 -3.60
CA ASP A 119 0.11 4.27 -3.20
C ASP A 119 -0.43 3.97 -1.78
N GLU A 120 0.30 3.16 -0.99
CA GLU A 120 -0.03 2.78 0.38
C GLU A 120 0.97 3.35 1.37
N PHE A 121 0.47 3.89 2.48
CA PHE A 121 1.27 4.50 3.53
C PHE A 121 0.96 3.86 4.89
N LEU A 122 2.00 3.35 5.56
CA LEU A 122 1.91 2.77 6.91
C LEU A 122 1.73 3.87 7.94
N VAL A 123 0.59 3.93 8.60
CA VAL A 123 0.26 5.03 9.51
C VAL A 123 0.13 4.54 10.96
N PRO A 124 1.11 4.82 11.82
CA PRO A 124 0.98 4.58 13.26
C PRO A 124 0.08 5.67 13.86
N ILE A 125 -1.12 5.35 14.29
CA ILE A 125 -2.06 6.35 14.84
C ILE A 125 -1.66 6.75 16.27
N LYS A 126 -1.33 5.79 17.12
CA LYS A 126 -0.99 6.03 18.53
C LYS A 126 0.52 6.06 18.79
N SER A 127 1.30 5.36 17.98
CA SER A 127 2.76 5.31 18.15
C SER A 127 3.47 6.46 17.43
N LYS A 128 4.70 6.75 17.85
CA LYS A 128 5.55 7.79 17.24
C LYS A 128 5.89 7.47 15.77
N ASN A 129 6.15 6.20 15.49
CA ASN A 129 6.45 5.66 14.16
C ASN A 129 6.18 4.15 14.13
N MET A 130 6.21 3.54 12.94
CA MET A 130 5.96 2.11 12.75
C MET A 130 7.03 1.23 13.41
N LYS A 131 8.29 1.66 13.40
CA LYS A 131 9.37 0.94 14.09
C LYS A 131 9.09 0.78 15.59
N LYS A 132 8.52 1.81 16.24
CA LYS A 132 8.13 1.73 17.65
C LYS A 132 6.89 0.84 17.82
N PHE A 133 5.90 0.96 16.94
CA PHE A 133 4.68 0.14 16.96
C PHE A 133 5.03 -1.36 16.91
N LEU A 134 5.87 -1.78 15.98
CA LEU A 134 6.22 -3.19 15.77
C LEU A 134 7.03 -3.82 16.94
N LYS A 135 7.62 -3.02 17.82
CA LYS A 135 8.31 -3.55 19.01
C LYS A 135 7.39 -4.26 19.98
N ASP A 136 6.10 -3.98 19.94
CA ASP A 136 5.09 -4.59 20.81
C ASP A 136 4.63 -5.96 20.28
N PHE A 137 5.08 -6.37 19.08
CA PHE A 137 4.67 -7.60 18.38
C PHE A 137 5.78 -8.67 18.30
N ARG A 138 6.62 -8.79 19.35
CA ARG A 138 7.80 -9.70 19.32
C ARG A 138 7.42 -11.17 19.23
N ASP A 139 6.29 -11.56 19.75
CA ASP A 139 5.79 -12.95 19.88
C ASP A 139 4.89 -13.40 18.73
N VAL A 140 4.73 -12.55 17.68
CA VAL A 140 3.92 -12.86 16.49
C VAL A 140 4.79 -12.89 15.23
N SER A 141 4.31 -13.57 14.20
CA SER A 141 5.00 -13.71 12.92
C SER A 141 4.47 -12.77 11.84
N GLU A 142 3.26 -12.26 12.02
CA GLU A 142 2.62 -11.32 11.11
C GLU A 142 1.74 -10.32 11.87
N VAL A 143 1.77 -9.07 11.43
CA VAL A 143 0.82 -8.02 11.80
C VAL A 143 0.11 -7.57 10.53
N SER A 144 -1.21 -7.79 10.48
CA SER A 144 -2.07 -7.37 9.37
C SER A 144 -2.75 -6.05 9.69
N LEU A 145 -2.64 -5.07 8.80
CA LEU A 145 -3.24 -3.75 8.95
C LEU A 145 -4.31 -3.51 7.87
N HIS A 146 -5.46 -2.96 8.30
CA HIS A 146 -6.57 -2.65 7.40
C HIS A 146 -6.29 -1.40 6.56
N TRP A 147 -6.91 -1.36 5.38
CA TRP A 147 -6.93 -0.19 4.52
C TRP A 147 -7.94 0.85 4.96
N MET A 148 -7.54 2.11 4.87
CA MET A 148 -8.39 3.27 4.74
C MET A 148 -8.23 3.82 3.32
N ASN A 149 -9.25 3.66 2.47
CA ASN A 149 -9.20 4.12 1.10
C ASN A 149 -9.54 5.62 1.02
N TYR A 150 -8.69 6.37 0.33
CA TYR A 150 -8.82 7.82 0.12
C TYR A 150 -9.35 8.12 -1.28
N GLY A 151 -10.26 9.09 -1.34
CA GLY A 151 -10.81 9.63 -2.58
C GLY A 151 -9.96 10.75 -3.17
N ASP A 152 -10.53 11.43 -4.15
CA ASP A 152 -9.88 12.46 -4.97
C ASP A 152 -9.92 13.87 -4.38
N ASN A 153 -10.60 14.10 -3.27
CA ASN A 153 -10.88 15.44 -2.68
C ASN A 153 -11.50 16.43 -3.69
N ASN A 154 -12.28 15.94 -4.65
CA ASN A 154 -12.85 16.69 -5.76
C ASN A 154 -11.79 17.39 -6.64
N LEU A 155 -10.62 16.80 -6.76
CA LEU A 155 -9.53 17.33 -7.58
C LEU A 155 -9.52 16.66 -8.95
N PHE A 156 -9.89 17.44 -9.96
CA PHE A 156 -9.79 17.00 -11.36
C PHE A 156 -8.32 16.88 -11.78
N SER A 157 -7.53 17.88 -11.47
CA SER A 157 -6.13 17.95 -11.85
C SER A 157 -5.18 17.75 -10.68
N ARG A 158 -4.00 17.19 -10.96
CA ARG A 158 -2.93 17.04 -10.01
C ARG A 158 -2.50 18.40 -9.43
N THR A 159 -2.16 18.40 -8.14
CA THR A 159 -1.56 19.55 -7.45
C THR A 159 -0.05 19.36 -7.29
N SER A 160 0.67 20.43 -6.95
CA SER A 160 2.09 20.38 -6.59
C SER A 160 2.32 19.95 -5.13
N ASN A 161 1.25 19.79 -4.33
CA ASN A 161 1.35 19.38 -2.95
C ASN A 161 1.59 17.88 -2.82
N LEU A 162 2.02 17.47 -1.63
CA LEU A 162 2.20 16.06 -1.30
C LEU A 162 0.86 15.30 -1.32
N ILE A 163 0.90 14.02 -1.67
CA ILE A 163 -0.27 13.13 -1.60
C ILE A 163 -0.86 13.15 -0.19
N THR A 164 0.00 13.00 0.82
CA THR A 164 -0.40 12.95 2.23
C THR A 164 -0.93 14.28 2.79
N GLU A 165 -0.67 15.39 2.10
CA GLU A 165 -1.20 16.72 2.42
C GLU A 165 -2.51 17.00 1.69
N THR A 166 -2.63 16.50 0.46
CA THR A 166 -3.72 16.82 -0.45
C THR A 166 -4.96 15.98 -0.20
N PHE A 167 -4.78 14.65 -0.13
CA PHE A 167 -5.91 13.72 -0.10
C PHE A 167 -6.26 13.37 1.33
N THR A 168 -7.32 13.98 1.85
CA THR A 168 -7.82 13.81 3.23
C THR A 168 -9.21 13.19 3.29
N SER A 169 -9.95 13.17 2.19
CA SER A 169 -11.24 12.50 2.09
C SER A 169 -11.09 10.99 2.02
N HIS A 170 -11.83 10.27 2.85
CA HIS A 170 -11.79 8.81 2.88
C HIS A 170 -13.17 8.20 3.07
N GLY A 171 -13.29 6.90 2.85
CA GLY A 171 -14.51 6.13 3.04
C GLY A 171 -15.02 6.16 4.49
N LYS A 172 -16.31 5.95 4.67
CA LYS A 172 -16.97 5.95 6.00
C LYS A 172 -16.35 4.94 6.96
N HIS A 173 -15.89 3.82 6.44
CA HIS A 173 -15.35 2.71 7.20
C HIS A 173 -14.00 2.28 6.63
N LEU A 174 -13.17 1.66 7.45
CA LEU A 174 -12.01 0.91 6.99
C LEU A 174 -12.46 -0.23 6.09
N ASN A 175 -11.63 -0.56 5.11
CA ASN A 175 -11.85 -1.71 4.25
C ASN A 175 -11.56 -3.01 5.02
N HIS A 176 -12.27 -4.08 4.69
CA HIS A 176 -12.00 -5.42 5.24
C HIS A 176 -10.66 -6.00 4.79
N THR A 177 -10.12 -5.50 3.68
CA THR A 177 -8.82 -5.90 3.14
C THR A 177 -7.69 -5.47 4.06
N VAL A 178 -6.75 -6.36 4.25
CA VAL A 178 -5.53 -6.11 5.02
C VAL A 178 -4.28 -6.22 4.14
N LYS A 179 -3.18 -5.64 4.60
CA LYS A 179 -1.83 -5.89 4.10
C LYS A 179 -0.96 -6.42 5.22
N SER A 180 -0.02 -7.26 4.87
CA SER A 180 0.81 -8.00 5.81
C SER A 180 2.15 -7.31 6.09
N ILE A 181 2.52 -7.25 7.37
CA ILE A 181 3.86 -6.97 7.84
C ILE A 181 4.37 -8.25 8.52
N VAL A 182 5.31 -8.94 7.89
CA VAL A 182 5.72 -10.29 8.29
C VAL A 182 7.15 -10.34 8.81
N LYS A 183 7.46 -11.35 9.61
CA LYS A 183 8.82 -11.83 9.77
C LYS A 183 9.15 -12.74 8.59
N PRO A 184 10.01 -12.34 7.66
CA PRO A 184 10.13 -13.03 6.37
C PRO A 184 10.70 -14.45 6.49
N ASP A 185 11.47 -14.75 7.53
CA ASP A 185 11.94 -16.10 7.89
C ASP A 185 10.81 -17.02 8.39
N MET A 186 9.66 -16.47 8.73
CA MET A 186 8.46 -17.21 9.16
C MET A 186 7.44 -17.42 8.03
N VAL A 187 7.70 -16.90 6.83
CA VAL A 187 6.81 -17.04 5.69
C VAL A 187 6.82 -18.49 5.18
N VAL A 188 5.62 -19.05 5.03
CA VAL A 188 5.41 -20.42 4.51
C VAL A 188 4.93 -20.39 3.07
N ASP A 189 4.00 -19.48 2.75
CA ASP A 189 3.40 -19.41 1.43
C ASP A 189 2.74 -18.04 1.18
N PHE A 190 2.79 -17.59 -0.06
CA PHE A 190 2.17 -16.35 -0.52
C PHE A 190 0.83 -16.56 -1.23
N ASN A 191 0.49 -17.79 -1.61
CA ASN A 191 -0.63 -18.04 -2.53
C ASN A 191 -1.70 -18.96 -1.96
N SER A 192 -1.66 -19.31 -0.68
CA SER A 192 -2.61 -20.24 -0.06
C SER A 192 -4.08 -19.88 -0.28
N PHE A 193 -4.37 -18.64 -0.69
CA PHE A 193 -5.72 -18.10 -0.88
C PHE A 193 -5.87 -17.27 -2.15
N GLY A 194 -4.95 -17.35 -3.12
CA GLY A 194 -5.02 -16.59 -4.38
C GLY A 194 -4.95 -15.08 -4.23
N SER A 195 -4.30 -14.57 -3.17
CA SER A 195 -4.26 -13.14 -2.87
C SER A 195 -2.85 -12.62 -2.67
N ASN A 196 -2.57 -11.42 -3.17
CA ASN A 196 -1.34 -10.67 -2.93
C ASN A 196 -1.39 -9.86 -1.61
N HIS A 197 -2.48 -9.99 -0.84
CA HIS A 197 -2.75 -9.16 0.34
C HIS A 197 -2.48 -9.87 1.67
N TYR A 198 -2.48 -11.21 1.67
CA TYR A 198 -2.27 -12.02 2.85
C TYR A 198 -1.16 -13.03 2.61
N VAL A 199 -0.32 -13.20 3.62
CA VAL A 199 0.83 -14.12 3.59
C VAL A 199 0.67 -15.16 4.69
N LYS A 200 0.76 -16.44 4.34
CA LYS A 200 0.75 -17.50 5.33
C LYS A 200 2.09 -17.59 6.02
N VAL A 201 2.08 -17.51 7.35
CA VAL A 201 3.27 -17.60 8.19
C VAL A 201 3.21 -18.81 9.12
N CYS A 202 4.36 -19.29 9.54
CA CYS A 202 4.51 -20.18 10.69
C CYS A 202 4.43 -19.35 11.97
N GLY A 203 3.46 -19.63 12.84
CA GLY A 203 3.22 -18.86 14.06
C GLY A 203 1.96 -18.02 14.04
N LYS A 204 1.93 -16.95 14.83
CA LYS A 204 0.72 -16.13 15.02
C LYS A 204 0.65 -15.03 13.94
N SER A 205 -0.51 -14.92 13.32
CA SER A 205 -0.93 -13.78 12.49
C SER A 205 -2.02 -13.02 13.25
N VAL A 206 -1.84 -11.69 13.43
CA VAL A 206 -2.72 -10.85 14.24
C VAL A 206 -2.95 -9.49 13.62
N ASN A 207 -4.04 -8.81 14.02
CA ASN A 207 -4.22 -7.39 13.74
C ASN A 207 -3.51 -6.52 14.79
N GLU A 208 -3.67 -5.21 14.71
CA GLU A 208 -3.05 -4.21 15.59
C GLU A 208 -3.44 -4.35 17.09
N TYR A 209 -4.54 -5.05 17.40
CA TYR A 209 -5.01 -5.37 18.76
C TYR A 209 -4.67 -6.79 19.20
N HIS A 210 -3.70 -7.44 18.54
CA HIS A 210 -3.34 -8.84 18.79
C HIS A 210 -4.51 -9.84 18.61
N LYS A 211 -5.54 -9.46 17.82
CA LYS A 211 -6.62 -10.39 17.46
C LYS A 211 -6.21 -11.24 16.27
N PRO A 212 -6.52 -12.55 16.29
CA PRO A 212 -6.13 -13.45 15.20
C PRO A 212 -6.65 -12.99 13.82
N VAL A 213 -5.81 -13.10 12.80
CA VAL A 213 -6.13 -12.90 11.39
C VAL A 213 -5.77 -14.18 10.64
N SER A 214 -6.65 -14.67 9.78
CA SER A 214 -6.46 -15.93 9.05
C SER A 214 -6.67 -15.82 7.55
N TYR A 215 -7.02 -14.63 7.05
CA TYR A 215 -7.30 -14.40 5.64
C TYR A 215 -7.16 -12.91 5.27
N MET A 216 -7.06 -12.61 3.96
CA MET A 216 -6.94 -11.25 3.43
C MET A 216 -8.11 -10.32 3.76
N LEU A 217 -9.29 -10.88 4.04
CA LEU A 217 -10.46 -10.14 4.49
C LEU A 217 -10.64 -10.43 5.98
N ASN A 218 -10.38 -9.43 6.82
CA ASN A 218 -10.58 -9.52 8.26
C ASN A 218 -11.77 -8.66 8.69
N PHE A 219 -12.78 -9.31 9.24
CA PHE A 219 -14.01 -8.65 9.69
C PHE A 219 -13.91 -8.07 11.12
N ASN A 220 -12.83 -8.35 11.84
CA ASN A 220 -12.48 -7.63 13.09
C ASN A 220 -11.77 -6.32 12.73
N ILE A 221 -12.52 -5.41 12.08
CA ILE A 221 -11.98 -4.19 11.50
C ILE A 221 -11.51 -3.24 12.58
N SER A 222 -10.27 -2.81 12.50
CA SER A 222 -9.67 -1.80 13.38
C SER A 222 -8.57 -1.03 12.64
N GLY A 223 -8.26 0.16 13.10
CA GLY A 223 -7.27 1.06 12.52
C GLY A 223 -6.92 2.20 13.47
N ASP A 224 -7.22 2.01 14.76
CA ASP A 224 -7.06 3.05 15.79
C ASP A 224 -5.66 3.12 16.38
N LEU A 225 -4.88 2.03 16.28
CA LEU A 225 -3.48 1.98 16.72
C LEU A 225 -2.52 2.15 15.55
N ALA A 226 -2.81 1.46 14.43
CA ALA A 226 -2.10 1.59 13.16
C ALA A 226 -3.00 1.12 12.02
N ARG A 227 -2.78 1.67 10.82
CA ARG A 227 -3.51 1.29 9.60
C ARG A 227 -2.69 1.60 8.36
N ILE A 228 -3.22 1.26 7.20
CA ILE A 228 -2.69 1.66 5.90
C ILE A 228 -3.61 2.70 5.29
N ASN A 229 -3.09 3.88 5.02
CA ASN A 229 -3.77 4.84 4.17
C ASN A 229 -3.47 4.50 2.71
N HIS A 230 -4.51 4.15 1.96
CA HIS A 230 -4.43 3.74 0.57
C HIS A 230 -4.96 4.86 -0.33
N TYR A 231 -4.07 5.59 -0.98
CA TYR A 231 -4.40 6.68 -1.90
C TYR A 231 -4.70 6.13 -3.29
N ILE A 232 -5.77 5.34 -3.34
CA ILE A 232 -6.13 4.49 -4.47
C ILE A 232 -6.46 5.27 -5.74
N LEU A 233 -7.03 6.48 -5.60
CA LEU A 233 -7.48 7.32 -6.71
C LEU A 233 -6.50 8.45 -7.01
N LYS A 234 -6.16 9.26 -6.01
CA LYS A 234 -5.56 10.59 -6.16
C LYS A 234 -6.50 11.50 -6.96
N SER A 235 -6.00 12.50 -7.72
CA SER A 235 -6.84 13.28 -8.63
C SER A 235 -7.32 12.46 -9.83
N PHE A 236 -8.35 12.96 -10.52
CA PHE A 236 -8.84 12.30 -11.73
C PHE A 236 -7.77 12.17 -12.82
N GLU A 237 -6.93 13.18 -12.98
CA GLU A 237 -5.80 13.17 -13.91
C GLU A 237 -4.78 12.07 -13.55
N GLU A 238 -4.44 11.91 -12.26
CA GLU A 238 -3.53 10.88 -11.79
C GLU A 238 -4.14 9.48 -11.94
N PHE A 239 -5.45 9.36 -11.70
CA PHE A 239 -6.16 8.12 -11.97
C PHE A 239 -6.17 7.77 -13.46
N HIS A 240 -6.30 8.76 -14.36
CA HIS A 240 -6.21 8.53 -15.81
C HIS A 240 -4.85 7.93 -16.20
N HIS A 241 -3.76 8.41 -15.60
CA HIS A 241 -2.43 7.78 -15.77
C HIS A 241 -2.41 6.33 -15.25
N LYS A 242 -2.94 6.10 -14.04
CA LYS A 242 -3.04 4.75 -13.46
C LYS A 242 -3.84 3.81 -14.38
N LYS A 243 -4.97 4.28 -14.91
CA LYS A 243 -5.80 3.56 -15.87
C LYS A 243 -5.03 3.20 -17.14
N SER A 244 -4.26 4.13 -17.69
CA SER A 244 -3.52 3.96 -18.95
C SER A 244 -2.40 2.92 -18.84
N ARG A 245 -1.75 2.80 -17.68
CA ARG A 245 -0.70 1.79 -17.45
C ARG A 245 -1.25 0.39 -17.13
N GLY A 246 -2.53 0.30 -16.69
CA GLY A 246 -3.18 -0.94 -16.28
C GLY A 246 -2.78 -1.44 -14.88
N HIS A 247 -3.35 -2.59 -14.52
CA HIS A 247 -3.06 -3.27 -13.26
C HIS A 247 -1.85 -4.20 -13.41
N PRO A 248 -1.02 -4.43 -12.37
CA PRO A 248 0.09 -5.40 -12.42
C PRO A 248 -0.34 -6.81 -12.82
N GLU A 249 -1.60 -7.17 -12.58
CA GLU A 249 -2.22 -8.45 -12.96
C GLU A 249 -2.75 -8.47 -14.40
N GLY A 250 -2.51 -7.41 -15.20
CA GLY A 250 -2.98 -7.30 -16.58
C GLY A 250 -4.47 -7.01 -16.74
N THR A 251 -5.23 -6.84 -15.65
CA THR A 251 -6.64 -6.46 -15.71
C THR A 251 -6.79 -4.98 -16.05
N PRO A 252 -7.73 -4.60 -16.95
CA PRO A 252 -7.99 -3.20 -17.25
C PRO A 252 -8.57 -2.49 -16.03
N ILE A 253 -8.06 -1.29 -15.74
CA ILE A 253 -8.69 -0.37 -14.79
C ILE A 253 -9.65 0.52 -15.57
N ASN A 254 -10.91 0.63 -15.15
CA ASN A 254 -11.93 1.44 -15.78
C ASN A 254 -12.37 2.61 -14.90
N TYR A 255 -13.20 3.51 -15.43
CA TYR A 255 -13.71 4.66 -14.67
C TYR A 255 -14.76 4.27 -13.63
N GLU A 256 -15.42 3.12 -13.77
CA GLU A 256 -16.32 2.60 -12.74
C GLU A 256 -15.60 2.37 -11.42
N TYR A 257 -14.38 1.84 -11.49
CA TYR A 257 -13.51 1.69 -10.33
C TYR A 257 -13.26 3.03 -9.64
N TYR A 258 -13.00 4.10 -10.42
CA TYR A 258 -12.82 5.44 -9.87
C TYR A 258 -14.06 5.92 -9.13
N PHE A 259 -15.22 5.89 -9.78
CA PHE A 259 -16.46 6.38 -9.20
C PHE A 259 -16.88 5.59 -7.97
N TYR A 260 -16.80 4.27 -8.02
CA TYR A 260 -17.10 3.43 -6.87
C TYR A 260 -16.27 3.80 -5.64
N HIS A 261 -14.96 4.06 -5.80
CA HIS A 261 -14.11 4.42 -4.68
C HIS A 261 -14.29 5.88 -4.25
N ASN A 262 -14.63 6.77 -5.16
CA ASN A 262 -14.81 8.20 -4.86
C ASN A 262 -16.13 8.50 -4.16
N ASP A 263 -17.22 7.91 -4.59
CA ASP A 263 -18.57 8.12 -4.02
C ASP A 263 -18.65 7.74 -2.52
N ASN A 264 -17.74 6.91 -2.06
CA ASN A 264 -17.63 6.53 -0.66
C ASN A 264 -16.73 7.47 0.18
N SER A 265 -16.10 8.48 -0.43
CA SER A 265 -15.12 9.36 0.23
C SER A 265 -15.82 10.57 0.87
N ILE A 266 -16.46 10.35 2.03
CA ILE A 266 -17.34 11.32 2.70
C ILE A 266 -16.79 11.87 4.01
N LYS A 267 -15.68 11.35 4.52
CA LYS A 267 -15.05 11.80 5.77
C LYS A 267 -13.68 12.42 5.51
N ASN A 268 -13.31 13.35 6.35
CA ASN A 268 -12.01 14.00 6.30
C ASN A 268 -11.10 13.48 7.41
N ASP A 269 -9.87 13.10 7.07
CA ASP A 269 -8.84 12.64 7.98
C ASP A 269 -7.57 13.45 7.86
N THR A 270 -7.17 14.04 8.98
CA THR A 270 -5.96 14.86 9.08
C THR A 270 -4.81 14.16 9.81
N SER A 271 -4.92 12.85 10.06
CA SER A 271 -3.93 12.09 10.83
C SER A 271 -2.51 12.13 10.23
N MET A 272 -2.41 12.26 8.89
CA MET A 272 -1.13 12.39 8.19
C MET A 272 -0.46 13.76 8.37
N LEU A 273 -1.23 14.82 8.61
CA LEU A 273 -0.72 16.19 8.69
C LEU A 273 0.33 16.37 9.82
N ARG A 274 0.24 15.58 10.89
CA ARG A 274 1.22 15.61 11.99
C ARG A 274 2.64 15.21 11.54
N PHE A 275 2.77 14.49 10.44
CA PHE A 275 4.07 14.07 9.91
C PHE A 275 4.66 15.06 8.91
N LEU A 276 3.84 15.95 8.33
CA LEU A 276 4.24 16.85 7.24
C LEU A 276 5.46 17.73 7.57
N PRO A 277 5.58 18.37 8.74
CA PRO A 277 6.75 19.22 9.02
C PRO A 277 8.07 18.44 8.95
N LYS A 278 8.05 17.19 9.45
CA LYS A 278 9.22 16.31 9.40
C LYS A 278 9.43 15.73 8.02
N LEU A 279 8.37 15.32 7.35
CA LEU A 279 8.42 14.80 5.99
C LEU A 279 9.01 15.82 5.01
N LYS A 280 8.54 17.07 5.05
CA LYS A 280 9.08 18.17 4.23
C LYS A 280 10.58 18.39 4.50
N LYS A 281 11.02 18.21 5.76
CA LYS A 281 12.45 18.27 6.10
C LYS A 281 13.24 17.09 5.53
N TYR A 282 12.69 15.89 5.55
CA TYR A 282 13.30 14.71 4.94
C TYR A 282 13.40 14.88 3.42
N MET A 283 12.32 15.30 2.76
CA MET A 283 12.29 15.54 1.32
C MET A 283 13.31 16.60 0.86
N LYS A 284 13.51 17.68 1.64
CA LYS A 284 14.56 18.68 1.34
C LYS A 284 15.98 18.11 1.41
N LYS A 285 16.21 17.07 2.21
CA LYS A 285 17.51 16.41 2.36
C LYS A 285 17.67 15.20 1.43
N SER A 286 16.60 14.80 0.76
CA SER A 286 16.60 13.69 -0.18
C SER A 286 17.47 14.03 -1.38
N PRO A 287 18.31 13.11 -1.86
CA PRO A 287 19.04 13.29 -3.11
C PRO A 287 18.14 13.15 -4.35
N LEU A 288 16.89 12.69 -4.17
CA LEU A 288 15.94 12.58 -5.27
C LEU A 288 15.41 13.95 -5.66
N ALA A 289 15.39 14.25 -6.95
CA ALA A 289 14.80 15.47 -7.49
C ALA A 289 13.28 15.51 -7.27
N ASP A 290 12.71 16.71 -7.23
CA ASP A 290 11.26 16.88 -7.39
C ASP A 290 10.89 16.62 -8.83
N ILE A 291 9.80 15.91 -9.06
CA ILE A 291 9.32 15.55 -10.39
C ILE A 291 8.12 16.41 -10.74
N ASP A 292 8.29 17.22 -11.78
CA ASP A 292 7.16 17.87 -12.44
C ASP A 292 6.53 16.88 -13.43
N VAL A 293 5.26 16.60 -13.23
CA VAL A 293 4.51 15.67 -14.10
C VAL A 293 3.71 16.50 -15.09
N PRO A 294 3.99 16.35 -16.39
CA PRO A 294 3.23 17.05 -17.42
C PRO A 294 1.73 16.78 -17.31
N ARG A 295 0.93 17.81 -17.59
CA ARG A 295 -0.52 17.67 -17.68
C ARG A 295 -0.91 16.68 -18.79
N VAL A 296 -1.99 15.97 -18.57
CA VAL A 296 -2.56 15.08 -19.60
C VAL A 296 -3.25 15.94 -20.65
N LYS A 297 -2.66 16.06 -21.84
CA LYS A 297 -3.21 16.87 -22.94
C LYS A 297 -4.69 16.59 -23.25
N PHE A 298 -5.09 15.32 -23.17
CA PHE A 298 -6.49 14.91 -23.38
C PHE A 298 -7.44 15.55 -22.38
N LEU A 299 -6.97 15.94 -21.20
CA LEU A 299 -7.76 16.54 -20.12
C LEU A 299 -7.70 18.07 -20.11
N GLU A 300 -6.86 18.69 -20.96
CA GLU A 300 -6.76 20.14 -21.05
C GLU A 300 -8.12 20.75 -21.44
N GLY A 301 -8.57 21.74 -20.67
CA GLY A 301 -9.84 22.40 -20.88
C GLY A 301 -11.09 21.58 -20.51
N LYS A 302 -10.90 20.38 -19.94
CA LYS A 302 -11.99 19.53 -19.44
C LYS A 302 -12.14 19.63 -17.94
N ASN A 303 -13.30 19.21 -17.45
CA ASN A 303 -13.64 19.12 -16.04
C ASN A 303 -14.47 17.86 -15.77
N PHE A 304 -14.90 17.64 -14.55
CA PHE A 304 -15.67 16.45 -14.19
C PHE A 304 -16.96 16.30 -15.02
N SER A 305 -17.64 17.39 -15.36
CA SER A 305 -18.89 17.31 -16.14
C SER A 305 -18.70 16.76 -17.56
N ASP A 306 -17.47 16.74 -18.08
CA ASP A 306 -17.16 16.12 -19.37
C ASP A 306 -17.10 14.59 -19.29
N PHE A 307 -17.08 14.03 -18.09
CA PHE A 307 -16.94 12.59 -17.82
C PHE A 307 -18.09 12.04 -16.96
N TYR A 308 -18.83 12.92 -16.30
CA TYR A 308 -19.97 12.58 -15.47
C TYR A 308 -21.26 13.00 -16.15
N PHE A 309 -22.26 12.14 -16.00
CA PHE A 309 -23.65 12.53 -16.15
C PHE A 309 -24.29 12.46 -14.76
N SER A 310 -25.12 13.43 -14.42
CA SER A 310 -25.92 13.34 -13.20
C SER A 310 -26.87 12.13 -13.28
N LYS A 311 -27.40 11.69 -12.14
CA LYS A 311 -28.41 10.62 -12.14
C LYS A 311 -29.63 11.00 -13.01
N GLU A 312 -29.99 12.26 -13.01
CA GLU A 312 -31.06 12.81 -13.80
C GLU A 312 -30.80 12.74 -15.30
N GLU A 313 -29.57 13.10 -15.72
CA GLU A 313 -29.13 12.98 -17.12
C GLU A 313 -29.10 11.55 -17.57
N ILE A 314 -28.54 10.64 -16.73
CA ILE A 314 -28.51 9.21 -17.03
C ILE A 314 -29.94 8.67 -17.12
N SER A 315 -30.85 9.04 -16.22
CA SER A 315 -32.26 8.63 -16.25
C SER A 315 -32.94 9.10 -17.49
N GLN A 316 -32.70 10.33 -17.94
CA GLN A 316 -33.25 10.87 -19.20
C GLN A 316 -32.74 10.11 -20.42
N ILE A 317 -31.45 9.81 -20.45
CA ILE A 317 -30.79 9.06 -21.55
C ILE A 317 -31.31 7.61 -21.61
N LEU A 318 -31.52 6.96 -20.49
CA LEU A 318 -31.95 5.59 -20.40
C LEU A 318 -33.49 5.42 -20.49
N GLY A 319 -34.25 6.51 -20.32
CA GLY A 319 -35.70 6.45 -20.23
C GLY A 319 -36.24 5.72 -18.99
N THR A 320 -35.37 5.46 -18.02
CA THR A 320 -35.70 4.75 -16.76
C THR A 320 -35.00 5.40 -15.58
N PRO A 321 -35.67 5.49 -14.40
CA PRO A 321 -35.03 6.05 -13.20
C PRO A 321 -33.80 5.22 -12.78
N VAL A 322 -32.69 5.89 -12.55
CA VAL A 322 -31.48 5.26 -11.97
C VAL A 322 -31.64 5.23 -10.45
N SER A 323 -31.71 4.04 -9.88
CA SER A 323 -31.78 3.87 -8.42
C SER A 323 -30.40 3.98 -7.77
N ASP A 324 -30.36 4.38 -6.49
CA ASP A 324 -29.13 4.42 -5.69
C ASP A 324 -28.50 3.04 -5.48
N LYS A 325 -29.19 1.98 -5.86
CA LYS A 325 -28.72 0.59 -5.76
C LYS A 325 -28.16 0.03 -7.08
N MET A 326 -28.25 0.78 -8.19
CA MET A 326 -27.65 0.34 -9.44
C MET A 326 -26.12 0.39 -9.30
N LEU A 327 -25.49 -0.77 -9.47
CA LEU A 327 -24.04 -0.86 -9.57
C LEU A 327 -23.57 -0.20 -10.86
N TYR A 328 -22.42 0.48 -10.82
CA TYR A 328 -21.86 1.17 -11.99
C TYR A 328 -21.70 0.27 -13.23
N GLY A 329 -21.45 -1.03 -13.06
CA GLY A 329 -21.44 -1.99 -14.17
C GLY A 329 -22.76 -2.14 -14.90
N GLU A 330 -23.88 -1.96 -14.22
CA GLU A 330 -25.20 -1.93 -14.86
C GLU A 330 -25.39 -0.65 -15.67
N ILE A 331 -24.91 0.47 -15.15
CA ILE A 331 -24.92 1.77 -15.85
C ILE A 331 -24.04 1.70 -17.11
N GLU A 332 -22.82 1.13 -17.06
CA GLU A 332 -21.99 0.96 -18.24
C GLU A 332 -22.62 0.01 -19.27
N THR A 333 -23.26 -1.06 -18.82
CA THR A 333 -23.96 -1.99 -19.69
C THR A 333 -25.14 -1.31 -20.39
N LEU A 334 -25.86 -0.45 -19.66
CA LEU A 334 -26.95 0.38 -20.22
C LEU A 334 -26.41 1.44 -21.17
N TYR A 335 -25.29 2.08 -20.84
CA TYR A 335 -24.56 3.02 -21.72
C TYR A 335 -24.16 2.36 -23.05
N LYS A 336 -23.55 1.19 -23.00
CA LYS A 336 -23.17 0.42 -24.20
C LYS A 336 -24.38 0.06 -25.06
N LYS A 337 -25.50 -0.28 -24.44
CA LYS A 337 -26.76 -0.59 -25.13
C LYS A 337 -27.41 0.64 -25.76
N SER A 338 -27.31 1.81 -25.14
CA SER A 338 -27.92 3.07 -25.62
C SER A 338 -27.18 3.73 -26.77
N LYS A 339 -26.07 3.20 -27.23
CA LYS A 339 -25.21 3.77 -28.30
C LYS A 339 -24.66 5.18 -28.00
N ILE A 340 -24.62 5.58 -26.74
CA ILE A 340 -24.02 6.85 -26.37
C ILE A 340 -22.51 6.69 -26.52
N LYS A 341 -21.97 7.29 -27.57
CA LYS A 341 -20.52 7.34 -27.81
C LYS A 341 -19.90 8.23 -26.73
N TYR A 342 -19.02 7.68 -25.92
CA TYR A 342 -18.00 8.50 -25.28
C TYR A 342 -17.36 9.36 -26.39
N LYS A 343 -17.43 10.66 -26.28
CA LYS A 343 -16.59 11.52 -27.14
C LYS A 343 -15.15 11.15 -26.82
N LYS A 344 -14.48 10.55 -27.82
CA LYS A 344 -13.07 10.20 -27.75
C LYS A 344 -12.20 11.43 -27.54
#